data_817e1ea2e25d3f1bc1e28ec83d7cc5bf
#
_entry.id   817e1ea2e25d3f1bc1e28ec83d7cc5bf
#
_cell.length_a   1.000
_cell.length_b   1.000
_cell.length_c   1.000
_cell.angle_alpha   90.00
_cell.angle_beta   90.00
_cell.angle_gamma   90.00
#
_symmetry.space_group_name_H-M   'P 1'
#
loop_
_entity.id
_entity.type
_entity.pdbx_description
1 polymer ?
#
loop_
_entity_poly.entity_id
_entity_poly.type
_entity_poly.pdbx_seq_one_letter_code
_entity_poly.pdbx_strand_id
1 'polypeptide(L)'
;LARIGGDEFVLLAEGEGPDDAASLANSLVRAIDSPFNLSPYELVVTLSIGIALYPHDGKTERELMFNADAAMYHTKHMGRNGYHFFQPSMNTLAQTHLQLMNDLWMAIDRNELRLLYQPKFHAPAGPVLGFEALLRWQHPKQGLLTPDLFLPLAEKTGLIVPIGNWVIHEA
;
A
#
# COMPACT_ATOMS: atom_id res chain seq x y z
N LEU A 1 0.52 21.45 14.62
CA LEU A 1 -0.33 20.60 13.80
C LEU A 1 -0.87 21.41 12.62
N ALA A 2 -0.71 20.88 11.39
CA ALA A 2 -1.26 21.47 10.18
C ALA A 2 -1.97 20.40 9.36
N ARG A 3 -3.11 20.76 8.73
CA ARG A 3 -3.78 19.93 7.73
C ARG A 3 -3.26 20.34 6.36
N ILE A 4 -2.73 19.38 5.59
CA ILE A 4 -2.15 19.63 4.27
C ILE A 4 -3.19 19.45 3.17
N GLY A 5 -4.07 18.49 3.31
CA GLY A 5 -5.17 18.25 2.39
C GLY A 5 -5.90 16.96 2.68
N GLY A 6 -7.18 16.88 2.29
CA GLY A 6 -7.97 15.66 2.49
C GLY A 6 -7.95 15.15 3.93
N ASP A 7 -7.42 13.96 4.13
CA ASP A 7 -7.21 13.28 5.40
C ASP A 7 -5.76 13.33 5.91
N GLU A 8 -4.92 14.18 5.31
CA GLU A 8 -3.50 14.28 5.62
C GLU A 8 -3.19 15.45 6.55
N PHE A 9 -2.46 15.15 7.62
CA PHE A 9 -2.03 16.08 8.64
C PHE A 9 -0.53 15.97 8.88
N VAL A 10 0.11 17.08 9.23
CA VAL A 10 1.50 17.14 9.66
C VAL A 10 1.58 17.68 11.07
N LEU A 11 2.32 16.98 11.91
CA LEU A 11 2.65 17.41 13.25
C LEU A 11 4.17 17.63 13.35
N LEU A 12 4.57 18.85 13.69
CA LEU A 12 5.91 19.16 14.11
C LEU A 12 5.92 19.16 15.64
N ALA A 13 6.79 18.37 16.24
CA ALA A 13 6.97 18.28 17.67
C ALA A 13 8.46 18.41 18.03
N GLU A 14 8.74 19.03 19.15
CA GLU A 14 10.05 19.03 19.78
C GLU A 14 10.14 17.87 20.76
N GLY A 15 11.29 17.20 20.80
CA GLY A 15 11.53 16.05 21.68
C GLY A 15 13.02 15.74 21.77
N GLU A 16 13.41 14.94 22.74
CA GLU A 16 14.81 14.60 22.98
C GLU A 16 15.29 13.41 22.13
N GLY A 17 14.36 12.71 21.44
CA GLY A 17 14.75 11.61 20.57
C GLY A 17 13.61 10.71 20.10
N PRO A 18 13.97 9.52 19.57
CA PRO A 18 13.00 8.58 19.00
C PRO A 18 11.94 8.10 19.99
N ASP A 19 12.27 7.96 21.27
CA ASP A 19 11.35 7.48 22.30
C ASP A 19 10.20 8.46 22.55
N ASP A 20 10.48 9.76 22.54
CA ASP A 20 9.44 10.80 22.65
C ASP A 20 8.53 10.79 21.44
N ALA A 21 9.12 10.70 20.25
CA ALA A 21 8.34 10.61 19.00
C ALA A 21 7.47 9.35 18.98
N ALA A 22 7.97 8.20 19.43
CA ALA A 22 7.21 6.96 19.55
C ALA A 22 6.07 7.09 20.57
N SER A 23 6.32 7.71 21.72
CA SER A 23 5.33 7.94 22.77
C SER A 23 4.21 8.83 22.27
N LEU A 24 4.55 9.90 21.56
CA LEU A 24 3.58 10.81 20.93
C LEU A 24 2.74 10.09 19.88
N ALA A 25 3.36 9.33 18.98
CA ALA A 25 2.67 8.57 17.95
C ALA A 25 1.71 7.53 18.54
N ASN A 26 2.13 6.80 19.58
CA ASN A 26 1.27 5.87 20.30
C ASN A 26 0.06 6.58 20.94
N SER A 27 0.28 7.77 21.51
CA SER A 27 -0.80 8.56 22.12
C SER A 27 -1.82 9.01 21.07
N LEU A 28 -1.37 9.40 19.89
CA LEU A 28 -2.23 9.79 18.78
C LEU A 28 -3.05 8.59 18.26
N VAL A 29 -2.43 7.42 18.07
CA VAL A 29 -3.14 6.21 17.65
C VAL A 29 -4.22 5.84 18.67
N ARG A 30 -3.89 5.84 19.96
CA ARG A 30 -4.86 5.54 21.04
C ARG A 30 -5.99 6.55 21.14
N ALA A 31 -5.74 7.82 20.83
CA ALA A 31 -6.75 8.88 20.91
C ALA A 31 -7.94 8.66 19.97
N ILE A 32 -7.76 7.87 18.90
CA ILE A 32 -8.83 7.58 17.92
C ILE A 32 -9.24 6.10 17.90
N ASP A 33 -8.79 5.32 18.87
CA ASP A 33 -9.05 3.87 18.94
C ASP A 33 -10.54 3.55 19.23
N SER A 34 -11.25 4.52 19.79
CA SER A 34 -12.68 4.40 20.06
C SER A 34 -13.52 4.82 18.85
N PRO A 35 -14.56 4.06 18.48
CA PRO A 35 -15.43 4.44 17.39
C PRO A 35 -16.08 5.82 17.60
N PHE A 36 -16.15 6.61 16.55
CA PHE A 36 -16.86 7.88 16.54
C PHE A 36 -18.35 7.62 16.32
N ASN A 37 -19.18 8.05 17.27
CA ASN A 37 -20.63 7.93 17.14
C ASN A 37 -21.19 9.13 16.37
N LEU A 38 -21.58 8.87 15.12
CA LEU A 38 -22.25 9.83 14.23
C LEU A 38 -23.67 9.31 13.94
N SER A 39 -24.52 9.33 14.93
CA SER A 39 -25.89 8.76 14.86
C SER A 39 -26.55 8.97 13.49
N PRO A 40 -27.02 7.90 12.81
CA PRO A 40 -27.16 6.51 13.28
C PRO A 40 -25.93 5.61 13.03
N TYR A 41 -24.79 6.16 12.67
CA TYR A 41 -23.60 5.40 12.26
C TYR A 41 -22.50 5.46 13.32
N GLU A 42 -21.78 4.36 13.47
CA GLU A 42 -20.50 4.29 14.17
C GLU A 42 -19.38 4.20 13.15
N LEU A 43 -18.41 5.11 13.25
CA LEU A 43 -17.25 5.14 12.36
C LEU A 43 -15.99 4.74 13.11
N VAL A 44 -15.32 3.71 12.61
CA VAL A 44 -13.96 3.35 13.04
C VAL A 44 -12.96 4.05 12.12
N VAL A 45 -12.10 4.87 12.69
CA VAL A 45 -11.05 5.58 11.99
C VAL A 45 -9.70 5.06 12.49
N THR A 46 -8.72 4.94 11.60
CA THR A 46 -7.36 4.53 11.96
C THR A 46 -6.36 5.56 11.49
N LEU A 47 -5.22 5.67 12.20
CA LEU A 47 -4.09 6.50 11.80
C LEU A 47 -2.97 5.64 11.22
N SER A 48 -2.37 6.15 10.17
CA SER A 48 -1.07 5.68 9.67
C SER A 48 -0.09 6.83 9.78
N ILE A 49 0.92 6.68 10.64
CA ILE A 49 1.85 7.75 10.96
C ILE A 49 3.23 7.39 10.43
N GLY A 50 3.86 8.31 9.72
CA GLY A 50 5.27 8.25 9.36
C GLY A 50 6.05 9.27 10.18
N ILE A 51 7.20 8.89 10.70
CA ILE A 51 8.05 9.70 11.56
C ILE A 51 9.41 9.90 10.90
N ALA A 52 9.82 11.16 10.76
CA ALA A 52 11.17 11.55 10.35
C ALA A 52 11.78 12.46 11.41
N LEU A 53 13.03 12.18 11.79
CA LEU A 53 13.74 12.86 12.88
C LEU A 53 14.78 13.84 12.30
N TYR A 54 14.74 15.09 12.76
CA TYR A 54 15.79 16.06 12.47
C TYR A 54 16.95 15.89 13.47
N PRO A 55 18.21 16.02 13.04
CA PRO A 55 18.69 16.19 11.65
C PRO A 55 19.00 14.85 10.94
N HIS A 56 18.68 13.73 11.56
CA HIS A 56 19.07 12.38 11.12
C HIS A 56 18.41 12.01 9.78
N ASP A 57 17.10 12.24 9.71
CA ASP A 57 16.30 11.82 8.55
C ASP A 57 16.05 12.95 7.54
N GLY A 58 16.69 14.10 7.73
CA GLY A 58 16.63 15.23 6.83
C GLY A 58 17.12 16.51 7.52
N LYS A 59 17.68 17.43 6.74
CA LYS A 59 18.17 18.74 7.21
C LYS A 59 17.31 19.89 6.74
N THR A 60 16.40 19.63 5.83
CA THR A 60 15.45 20.60 5.28
C THR A 60 14.02 20.14 5.53
N GLU A 61 13.09 21.09 5.59
CA GLU A 61 11.66 20.79 5.68
C GLU A 61 11.22 19.80 4.57
N ARG A 62 11.67 20.04 3.35
CA ARG A 62 11.35 19.21 2.19
C ARG A 62 11.82 17.76 2.36
N GLU A 63 13.04 17.56 2.86
CA GLU A 63 13.58 16.21 3.11
C GLU A 63 12.80 15.50 4.20
N LEU A 64 12.53 16.17 5.32
CA LEU A 64 11.78 15.59 6.44
C LEU A 64 10.36 15.22 6.02
N MET A 65 9.67 16.10 5.30
CA MET A 65 8.33 15.83 4.79
C MET A 65 8.31 14.63 3.85
N PHE A 66 9.24 14.59 2.90
CA PHE A 66 9.35 13.48 1.95
C PHE A 66 9.63 12.15 2.66
N ASN A 67 10.50 12.14 3.65
CA ASN A 67 10.87 10.94 4.38
C ASN A 67 9.78 10.50 5.38
N ALA A 68 9.07 11.43 6.00
CA ALA A 68 7.90 11.13 6.82
C ALA A 68 6.76 10.53 5.97
N ASP A 69 6.53 11.06 4.77
CA ASP A 69 5.52 10.53 3.84
C ASP A 69 5.86 9.10 3.40
N ALA A 70 7.13 8.81 3.08
CA ALA A 70 7.57 7.45 2.76
C ALA A 70 7.34 6.47 3.93
N ALA A 71 7.59 6.90 5.16
CA ALA A 71 7.33 6.09 6.36
C ALA A 71 5.83 5.90 6.62
N MET A 72 5.02 6.93 6.42
CA MET A 72 3.55 6.83 6.51
C MET A 72 3.00 5.86 5.46
N TYR A 73 3.49 5.96 4.23
CA TYR A 73 3.14 5.05 3.16
C TYR A 73 3.47 3.60 3.53
N HIS A 74 4.65 3.36 4.08
CA HIS A 74 5.04 2.05 4.59
C HIS A 74 4.06 1.56 5.66
N THR A 75 3.67 2.41 6.62
CA THR A 75 2.68 2.08 7.66
C THR A 75 1.34 1.67 7.04
N LYS A 76 0.87 2.38 6.02
CA LYS A 76 -0.37 2.04 5.29
C LYS A 76 -0.31 0.64 4.66
N HIS A 77 0.87 0.19 4.23
CA HIS A 77 1.07 -1.14 3.63
C HIS A 77 1.26 -2.26 4.65
N MET A 78 1.82 -1.96 5.82
CA MET A 78 2.07 -2.94 6.89
C MET A 78 0.84 -3.25 7.77
N GLY A 79 -0.35 -2.80 7.34
CA GLY A 79 -1.60 -3.13 8.05
C GLY A 79 -2.31 -1.93 8.64
N ARG A 80 -1.82 -0.70 8.42
CA ARG A 80 -2.38 0.54 8.98
C ARG A 80 -2.37 0.58 10.51
N ASN A 81 -3.08 1.54 11.09
CA ASN A 81 -3.29 1.70 12.53
C ASN A 81 -2.01 1.62 13.38
N GLY A 82 -1.04 2.47 13.06
CA GLY A 82 0.25 2.47 13.74
C GLY A 82 1.20 3.52 13.20
N TYR A 83 2.47 3.35 13.51
CA TYR A 83 3.52 4.25 13.05
C TYR A 83 4.79 3.51 12.66
N HIS A 84 5.59 4.12 11.79
CA HIS A 84 6.95 3.69 11.50
C HIS A 84 7.87 4.90 11.43
N PHE A 85 9.09 4.71 11.91
CA PHE A 85 10.19 5.64 11.67
C PHE A 85 10.69 5.47 10.24
N PHE A 86 11.09 6.57 9.65
CA PHE A 86 11.70 6.54 8.34
C PHE A 86 12.95 5.65 8.32
N GLN A 87 13.09 4.92 7.24
CA GLN A 87 14.32 4.21 6.87
C GLN A 87 14.59 4.46 5.39
N PRO A 88 15.86 4.64 4.96
CA PRO A 88 16.20 4.93 3.56
C PRO A 88 15.64 3.92 2.55
N SER A 89 15.49 2.65 2.94
CA SER A 89 14.86 1.61 2.14
C SER A 89 13.40 1.90 1.77
N MET A 90 12.69 2.69 2.57
CA MET A 90 11.28 3.04 2.33
C MET A 90 11.11 3.96 1.12
N ASN A 91 12.09 4.83 0.84
CA ASN A 91 12.09 5.66 -0.36
C ASN A 91 12.14 4.81 -1.64
N THR A 92 12.95 3.76 -1.64
CA THR A 92 13.04 2.84 -2.77
C THR A 92 11.72 2.09 -2.97
N LEU A 93 11.08 1.64 -1.90
CA LEU A 93 9.79 0.97 -1.96
C LEU A 93 8.69 1.90 -2.48
N ALA A 94 8.62 3.14 -2.00
CA ALA A 94 7.63 4.12 -2.46
C ALA A 94 7.80 4.45 -3.96
N GLN A 95 9.04 4.65 -4.42
CA GLN A 95 9.35 4.89 -5.83
C GLN A 95 9.01 3.69 -6.71
N THR A 96 9.38 2.48 -6.28
CA THR A 96 9.07 1.24 -7.01
C THR A 96 7.55 1.06 -7.15
N HIS A 97 6.80 1.37 -6.11
CA HIS A 97 5.36 1.26 -6.12
C HIS A 97 4.67 2.26 -7.06
N LEU A 98 5.12 3.53 -7.06
CA LEU A 98 4.63 4.54 -8.00
C LEU A 98 4.94 4.14 -9.45
N GLN A 99 6.11 3.60 -9.70
CA GLN A 99 6.48 3.12 -11.02
C GLN A 99 5.62 1.93 -11.44
N LEU A 100 5.40 0.97 -10.54
CA LEU A 100 4.55 -0.20 -10.79
C LEU A 100 3.10 0.21 -11.08
N MET A 101 2.58 1.21 -10.37
CA MET A 101 1.26 1.79 -10.67
C MET A 101 1.18 2.35 -12.08
N ASN A 102 2.16 3.16 -12.49
CA ASN A 102 2.20 3.75 -13.83
C ASN A 102 2.33 2.66 -14.92
N ASP A 103 3.15 1.65 -14.67
CA ASP A 103 3.34 0.55 -15.60
C ASP A 103 2.06 -0.31 -15.72
N LEU A 104 1.30 -0.50 -14.62
CA LEU A 104 0.04 -1.24 -14.61
C LEU A 104 -1.05 -0.58 -15.48
N TRP A 105 -1.09 0.76 -15.53
CA TRP A 105 -2.00 1.49 -16.41
C TRP A 105 -1.85 1.08 -17.89
N MET A 106 -0.65 0.74 -18.29
CA MET A 106 -0.33 0.38 -19.67
C MET A 106 -0.30 -1.13 -19.92
N ALA A 107 -0.42 -1.95 -18.85
CA ALA A 107 -0.20 -3.40 -18.93
C ALA A 107 -1.19 -4.12 -19.86
N ILE A 108 -2.46 -3.68 -19.90
CA ILE A 108 -3.50 -4.25 -20.78
C ILE A 108 -3.16 -3.92 -22.24
N ASP A 109 -2.93 -2.65 -22.55
CA ASP A 109 -2.65 -2.18 -23.90
C ASP A 109 -1.36 -2.77 -24.47
N ARG A 110 -0.37 -3.03 -23.59
CA ARG A 110 0.89 -3.65 -23.96
C ARG A 110 0.86 -5.18 -24.01
N ASN A 111 -0.29 -5.79 -23.76
CA ASN A 111 -0.43 -7.24 -23.68
C ASN A 111 0.56 -7.87 -22.69
N GLU A 112 0.69 -7.29 -21.51
CA GLU A 112 1.60 -7.77 -20.48
C GLU A 112 0.91 -8.71 -19.48
N LEU A 113 -0.42 -8.78 -19.46
CA LEU A 113 -1.17 -9.72 -18.64
C LEU A 113 -1.16 -11.13 -19.26
N ARG A 114 -1.17 -12.14 -18.40
CA ARG A 114 -1.16 -13.56 -18.76
C ARG A 114 -2.07 -14.34 -17.83
N LEU A 115 -2.72 -15.39 -18.37
CA LEU A 115 -3.37 -16.41 -17.56
C LEU A 115 -2.50 -17.68 -17.56
N LEU A 116 -2.21 -18.19 -16.36
CA LEU A 116 -1.66 -19.51 -16.16
C LEU A 116 -2.78 -20.41 -15.68
N TYR A 117 -2.85 -21.63 -16.19
CA TYR A 117 -3.92 -22.56 -15.87
C TYR A 117 -3.38 -23.68 -14.98
N GLN A 118 -3.95 -23.79 -13.78
CA GLN A 118 -3.63 -24.87 -12.85
C GLN A 118 -4.71 -25.96 -12.94
N PRO A 119 -4.36 -27.21 -13.27
CA PRO A 119 -5.34 -28.28 -13.36
C PRO A 119 -5.87 -28.66 -11.97
N LYS A 120 -7.17 -28.90 -11.87
CA LYS A 120 -7.86 -29.47 -10.70
C LYS A 120 -8.19 -30.92 -10.96
N PHE A 121 -7.82 -31.78 -10.03
CA PHE A 121 -8.04 -33.20 -10.16
C PHE A 121 -9.09 -33.73 -9.15
N HIS A 122 -9.77 -34.77 -9.49
CA HIS A 122 -10.56 -35.53 -8.52
C HIS A 122 -9.60 -36.29 -7.60
N ALA A 123 -9.69 -36.12 -6.28
CA ALA A 123 -8.83 -36.79 -5.33
C ALA A 123 -9.19 -38.31 -5.23
N PRO A 124 -8.20 -39.21 -5.01
CA PRO A 124 -6.76 -39.02 -4.83
C PRO A 124 -5.91 -39.16 -6.11
N ALA A 125 -6.46 -39.56 -7.25
CA ALA A 125 -5.74 -39.74 -8.52
C ALA A 125 -6.68 -39.76 -9.73
N GLY A 126 -7.79 -39.05 -9.65
CA GLY A 126 -8.83 -39.02 -10.67
C GLY A 126 -8.51 -38.16 -11.90
N PRO A 127 -9.44 -38.07 -12.86
CA PRO A 127 -9.29 -37.25 -14.05
C PRO A 127 -9.27 -35.79 -13.71
N VAL A 128 -8.76 -34.96 -14.66
CA VAL A 128 -8.83 -33.50 -14.59
C VAL A 128 -10.30 -33.07 -14.61
N LEU A 129 -10.71 -32.29 -13.60
CA LEU A 129 -12.08 -31.77 -13.49
C LEU A 129 -12.24 -30.40 -14.12
N GLY A 130 -11.13 -29.67 -14.30
CA GLY A 130 -11.10 -28.32 -14.82
C GLY A 130 -9.76 -27.65 -14.53
N PHE A 131 -9.73 -26.36 -14.76
CA PHE A 131 -8.54 -25.54 -14.55
C PHE A 131 -8.91 -24.31 -13.74
N GLU A 132 -7.94 -23.84 -12.94
CA GLU A 132 -8.01 -22.53 -12.32
C GLU A 132 -7.17 -21.55 -13.14
N ALA A 133 -7.79 -20.48 -13.59
CA ALA A 133 -7.11 -19.42 -14.31
C ALA A 133 -6.45 -18.48 -13.27
N LEU A 134 -5.14 -18.43 -13.31
CA LEU A 134 -4.33 -17.66 -12.38
C LEU A 134 -3.70 -16.48 -13.12
N LEU A 135 -4.16 -15.27 -12.79
CA LEU A 135 -3.64 -14.03 -13.36
C LEU A 135 -2.17 -13.85 -13.01
N ARG A 136 -1.40 -13.39 -13.99
CA ARG A 136 0.02 -12.98 -13.86
C ARG A 136 0.25 -11.73 -14.67
N TRP A 137 1.23 -10.93 -14.26
CA TRP A 137 1.68 -9.78 -15.02
C TRP A 137 3.13 -9.99 -15.47
N GLN A 138 3.34 -10.11 -16.77
CA GLN A 138 4.67 -10.20 -17.38
C GLN A 138 5.25 -8.80 -17.50
N HIS A 139 5.80 -8.29 -16.39
CA HIS A 139 6.38 -6.95 -16.34
C HIS A 139 7.73 -6.91 -17.08
N PRO A 140 7.97 -5.93 -17.97
CA PRO A 140 9.16 -5.91 -18.83
C PRO A 140 10.48 -5.84 -18.07
N LYS A 141 10.50 -5.25 -16.87
CA LYS A 141 11.69 -5.10 -16.05
C LYS A 141 11.77 -6.04 -14.85
N GLN A 142 10.63 -6.42 -14.27
CA GLN A 142 10.57 -7.20 -13.04
C GLN A 142 10.21 -8.68 -13.26
N GLY A 143 9.97 -9.06 -14.52
CA GLY A 143 9.59 -10.44 -14.86
C GLY A 143 8.13 -10.76 -14.51
N LEU A 144 7.86 -12.01 -14.16
CA LEU A 144 6.50 -12.49 -13.90
C LEU A 144 6.06 -12.14 -12.47
N LEU A 145 5.16 -11.18 -12.35
CA LEU A 145 4.60 -10.72 -11.10
C LEU A 145 3.31 -11.48 -10.74
N THR A 146 3.16 -11.76 -9.45
CA THR A 146 1.97 -12.42 -8.88
C THR A 146 0.91 -11.39 -8.47
N PRO A 147 -0.37 -11.80 -8.41
CA PRO A 147 -1.50 -10.89 -8.13
C PRO A 147 -1.37 -10.08 -6.83
N ASP A 148 -0.80 -10.67 -5.78
CA ASP A 148 -0.58 -10.04 -4.48
C ASP A 148 0.26 -8.76 -4.56
N LEU A 149 1.12 -8.63 -5.59
CA LEU A 149 1.95 -7.45 -5.79
C LEU A 149 1.23 -6.29 -6.50
N PHE A 150 0.28 -6.58 -7.39
CA PHE A 150 -0.32 -5.54 -8.22
C PHE A 150 -1.85 -5.40 -8.09
N LEU A 151 -2.59 -6.40 -7.62
CA LEU A 151 -4.03 -6.26 -7.41
C LEU A 151 -4.40 -5.18 -6.39
N PRO A 152 -3.68 -5.02 -5.25
CA PRO A 152 -3.95 -3.91 -4.35
C PRO A 152 -3.77 -2.52 -5.00
N LEU A 153 -2.87 -2.43 -6.01
CA LEU A 153 -2.71 -1.21 -6.80
C LEU A 153 -3.89 -1.01 -7.75
N ALA A 154 -4.30 -2.09 -8.42
CA ALA A 154 -5.43 -2.08 -9.32
C ALA A 154 -6.73 -1.66 -8.61
N GLU A 155 -6.95 -2.11 -7.38
CA GLU A 155 -8.08 -1.73 -6.55
C GLU A 155 -8.07 -0.24 -6.22
N LYS A 156 -6.93 0.28 -5.75
CA LYS A 156 -6.78 1.70 -5.39
C LYS A 156 -6.96 2.65 -6.58
N THR A 157 -6.57 2.21 -7.77
CA THR A 157 -6.60 3.02 -9.01
C THR A 157 -7.86 2.81 -9.84
N GLY A 158 -8.72 1.85 -9.46
CA GLY A 158 -9.88 1.45 -10.26
C GLY A 158 -9.55 0.56 -11.46
N LEU A 159 -8.29 0.23 -11.68
CA LEU A 159 -7.84 -0.68 -12.75
C LEU A 159 -8.29 -2.12 -12.56
N ILE A 160 -8.77 -2.46 -11.35
CA ILE A 160 -9.32 -3.79 -11.07
C ILE A 160 -10.48 -4.13 -12.02
N VAL A 161 -11.28 -3.14 -12.42
CA VAL A 161 -12.42 -3.34 -13.33
C VAL A 161 -11.96 -3.71 -14.75
N PRO A 162 -11.12 -2.90 -15.44
CA PRO A 162 -10.63 -3.30 -16.78
C PRO A 162 -9.79 -4.57 -16.74
N ILE A 163 -9.00 -4.82 -15.72
CA ILE A 163 -8.26 -6.08 -15.55
C ILE A 163 -9.21 -7.26 -15.38
N GLY A 164 -10.26 -7.13 -14.57
CA GLY A 164 -11.27 -8.16 -14.39
C GLY A 164 -12.01 -8.47 -15.68
N ASN A 165 -12.40 -7.46 -16.45
CA ASN A 165 -13.02 -7.64 -17.77
C ASN A 165 -12.07 -8.38 -18.73
N TRP A 166 -10.79 -8.00 -18.76
CA TRP A 166 -9.79 -8.68 -19.56
C TRP A 166 -9.68 -10.17 -19.18
N VAL A 167 -9.60 -10.47 -17.88
CA VAL A 167 -9.53 -11.85 -17.37
C VAL A 167 -10.73 -12.68 -17.82
N ILE A 168 -11.96 -12.13 -17.74
CA ILE A 168 -13.18 -12.85 -18.13
C ILE A 168 -13.20 -13.13 -19.64
N HIS A 169 -12.66 -12.24 -20.45
CA HIS A 169 -12.61 -12.43 -21.89
C HIS A 169 -11.51 -13.40 -22.35
N GLU A 170 -10.42 -13.48 -21.58
CA GLU A 170 -9.26 -14.30 -21.94
C GLU A 170 -9.37 -15.74 -21.40
N ALA A 171 -10.16 -15.99 -20.35
CA ALA A 171 -10.33 -17.30 -19.70
C ALA A 171 -11.27 -18.22 -20.48
#